data_9b7c1f9c7d1fca806e35408bbae3713a
#
_entry.id   9b7c1f9c7d1fca806e35408bbae3713a
#
_cell.length_a   1.000
_cell.length_b   1.000
_cell.length_c   1.000
_cell.angle_alpha   90.00
_cell.angle_beta   90.00
_cell.angle_gamma   90.00
#
_symmetry.space_group_name_H-M   'P 1'
#
loop_
_entity.id
_entity.type
_entity.pdbx_description
1 polymer ?
#
loop_
_entity_poly.entity_id
_entity_poly.type
_entity_poly.pdbx_seq_one_letter_code
_entity_poly.pdbx_strand_id
1 'polypeptide(L)'
;MMPSMRTRPRCLASPENPDLMEPFVGNPMPPAPPVQPRDVARRQFDRDGYVCPVPVLSAGETAHFRALYLAFFEQHRDRLAALKAGARWQINADTHFAFQWVDELTRHPKILDAVQQLLGPNILAWNTNWFVKMPGDKTFISWHQDGSYWGLSPMEVATAWVALGPVTVENGCMRVIPGSHTQPHMPQRETFADDNALSRGQEITVAVDQSQAVDFVLQPGEMSLHHLWIVHGSNANTSTIPRIGIAIRYLSTCVKQDSPDKPMATLVRGQDDHGHFRLIDRPTSNEGFAGEGRHGEFLQRVHKALAKNKPVS
;
A
#
# COMPACT_ATOMS: atom_id res chain seq x y z
N MET A 1 -47.68 -4.09 -1.39
CA MET A 1 -46.31 -4.36 -1.91
C MET A 1 -45.36 -3.43 -1.23
N MET A 2 -44.65 -3.92 -0.20
CA MET A 2 -43.59 -3.12 0.50
C MET A 2 -42.23 -3.38 -0.20
N PRO A 3 -41.39 -2.36 -0.41
CA PRO A 3 -40.09 -2.55 -0.99
C PRO A 3 -39.10 -3.14 0.05
N SER A 4 -38.36 -4.14 -0.38
CA SER A 4 -37.34 -4.84 0.39
C SER A 4 -36.25 -3.88 0.84
N MET A 5 -35.98 -3.79 2.14
CA MET A 5 -34.85 -3.09 2.71
C MET A 5 -33.53 -3.81 2.30
N ARG A 6 -32.77 -3.18 1.42
CA ARG A 6 -31.39 -3.57 1.16
C ARG A 6 -30.53 -3.16 2.37
N THR A 7 -29.96 -4.15 3.03
CA THR A 7 -28.99 -3.93 4.13
C THR A 7 -27.75 -3.26 3.57
N ARG A 8 -27.45 -2.05 4.04
CA ARG A 8 -26.19 -1.35 3.74
C ARG A 8 -25.01 -2.11 4.40
N PRO A 9 -23.88 -2.31 3.72
CA PRO A 9 -22.68 -2.82 4.37
C PRO A 9 -22.23 -1.79 5.42
N ARG A 10 -22.08 -2.24 6.67
CA ARG A 10 -21.58 -1.40 7.78
C ARG A 10 -20.05 -1.31 7.67
N CYS A 11 -19.50 -0.10 7.64
CA CYS A 11 -18.15 0.13 8.13
C CYS A 11 -18.11 -0.28 9.60
N LEU A 12 -17.10 -1.04 10.00
CA LEU A 12 -16.97 -1.51 11.38
C LEU A 12 -16.82 -0.30 12.31
N ALA A 13 -17.82 -0.04 13.15
CA ALA A 13 -17.75 0.98 14.18
C ALA A 13 -16.90 0.50 15.36
N SER A 14 -16.06 1.38 15.88
CA SER A 14 -15.34 1.18 17.14
C SER A 14 -16.31 0.99 18.32
N PRO A 15 -16.03 0.11 19.29
CA PRO A 15 -16.90 -0.06 20.45
C PRO A 15 -16.62 1.05 21.50
N GLU A 16 -17.57 1.95 21.68
CA GLU A 16 -17.67 2.75 22.90
C GLU A 16 -18.93 2.32 23.66
N ASN A 17 -18.78 1.64 24.76
CA ASN A 17 -19.40 1.94 26.06
C ASN A 17 -19.11 0.87 27.11
N PRO A 18 -18.49 1.18 28.27
CA PRO A 18 -18.45 0.32 29.42
C PRO A 18 -19.53 0.77 30.40
N ASP A 19 -20.58 0.00 30.59
CA ASP A 19 -21.31 -0.16 31.83
C ASP A 19 -22.61 -0.92 31.60
N LEU A 20 -22.65 -2.15 32.11
CA LEU A 20 -23.79 -2.84 32.69
C LEU A 20 -23.45 -4.35 32.79
N MET A 21 -22.79 -4.73 33.88
CA MET A 21 -22.63 -6.14 34.26
C MET A 21 -23.83 -6.61 35.10
N GLU A 22 -24.65 -7.48 34.53
CA GLU A 22 -25.45 -8.42 35.29
C GLU A 22 -24.87 -9.84 35.18
N PRO A 23 -24.92 -10.68 36.22
CA PRO A 23 -24.28 -11.99 36.18
C PRO A 23 -25.11 -12.98 35.36
N PHE A 24 -24.54 -13.43 34.25
CA PHE A 24 -25.12 -14.43 33.36
C PHE A 24 -24.75 -15.85 33.86
N VAL A 25 -25.74 -16.64 34.23
CA VAL A 25 -25.59 -18.08 34.53
C VAL A 25 -25.56 -18.85 33.21
N GLY A 26 -24.39 -19.44 32.90
CA GLY A 26 -24.11 -19.96 31.55
C GLY A 26 -24.76 -21.30 31.22
N ASN A 27 -25.33 -21.37 30.05
CA ASN A 27 -25.39 -22.60 29.26
C ASN A 27 -24.01 -22.82 28.58
N PRO A 28 -23.54 -24.07 28.39
CA PRO A 28 -22.31 -24.33 27.71
C PRO A 28 -22.39 -23.78 26.29
N MET A 29 -21.44 -22.90 25.91
CA MET A 29 -21.36 -22.36 24.56
C MET A 29 -21.22 -23.51 23.56
N PRO A 30 -21.94 -23.47 22.41
CA PRO A 30 -21.71 -24.40 21.34
C PRO A 30 -20.24 -24.30 20.87
N PRO A 31 -19.64 -25.40 20.39
CA PRO A 31 -18.28 -25.37 19.88
C PRO A 31 -18.15 -24.28 18.80
N ALA A 32 -17.07 -23.50 18.91
CA ALA A 32 -16.81 -22.45 17.93
C ALA A 32 -16.82 -23.04 16.50
N PRO A 33 -17.45 -22.37 15.52
CA PRO A 33 -17.43 -22.84 14.14
C PRO A 33 -15.99 -23.00 13.65
N PRO A 34 -15.73 -23.92 12.71
CA PRO A 34 -14.38 -24.11 12.17
C PRO A 34 -13.87 -22.79 11.61
N VAL A 35 -12.64 -22.44 12.00
CA VAL A 35 -11.99 -21.20 11.59
C VAL A 35 -11.81 -21.18 10.07
N GLN A 36 -12.50 -20.26 9.40
CA GLN A 36 -12.36 -20.06 7.96
C GLN A 36 -10.96 -19.50 7.64
N PRO A 37 -10.34 -19.80 6.49
CA PRO A 37 -9.06 -19.22 6.09
C PRO A 37 -9.03 -17.67 6.15
N ARG A 38 -10.16 -17.02 5.86
CA ARG A 38 -10.36 -15.57 6.03
C ARG A 38 -10.02 -15.08 7.44
N ASP A 39 -10.46 -15.83 8.45
CA ASP A 39 -10.25 -15.44 9.85
C ASP A 39 -8.78 -15.54 10.27
N VAL A 40 -7.98 -16.38 9.62
CA VAL A 40 -6.55 -16.53 9.93
C VAL A 40 -5.76 -15.32 9.46
N ALA A 41 -5.89 -14.93 8.17
CA ALA A 41 -5.20 -13.76 7.63
C ALA A 41 -5.62 -12.46 8.32
N ARG A 42 -6.92 -12.29 8.58
CA ARG A 42 -7.45 -11.12 9.28
C ARG A 42 -6.90 -11.05 10.71
N ARG A 43 -6.93 -12.14 11.49
CA ARG A 43 -6.37 -12.18 12.86
C ARG A 43 -4.87 -11.91 12.89
N GLN A 44 -4.12 -12.42 11.90
CA GLN A 44 -2.69 -12.11 11.79
C GLN A 44 -2.48 -10.62 11.52
N PHE A 45 -3.23 -10.05 10.58
CA PHE A 45 -3.16 -8.63 10.25
C PHE A 45 -3.52 -7.74 11.44
N ASP A 46 -4.57 -8.08 12.19
CA ASP A 46 -5.00 -7.33 13.37
C ASP A 46 -3.99 -7.42 14.52
N ARG A 47 -3.30 -8.56 14.68
CA ARG A 47 -2.30 -8.78 15.73
C ARG A 47 -0.95 -8.18 15.40
N ASP A 48 -0.45 -8.46 14.19
CA ASP A 48 0.93 -8.18 13.79
C ASP A 48 1.05 -6.94 12.90
N GLY A 49 -0.05 -6.48 12.29
CA GLY A 49 -0.07 -5.39 11.32
C GLY A 49 0.31 -5.81 9.90
N TYR A 50 0.47 -7.11 9.63
CA TYR A 50 0.82 -7.61 8.30
C TYR A 50 0.44 -9.08 8.08
N VAL A 51 0.43 -9.47 6.80
CA VAL A 51 0.40 -10.88 6.33
C VAL A 51 1.52 -11.05 5.30
N CYS A 52 2.44 -11.97 5.54
CA CYS A 52 3.60 -12.20 4.66
C CYS A 52 4.19 -13.60 4.91
N PRO A 53 4.62 -14.36 3.87
CA PRO A 53 4.38 -14.12 2.44
C PRO A 53 2.99 -14.60 1.99
N VAL A 54 2.50 -14.03 0.86
CA VAL A 54 1.24 -14.45 0.21
C VAL A 54 1.53 -14.71 -1.27
N PRO A 55 1.43 -15.95 -1.78
CA PRO A 55 1.63 -16.26 -3.21
C PRO A 55 0.43 -15.76 -4.03
N VAL A 56 0.69 -14.91 -5.02
CA VAL A 56 -0.38 -14.27 -5.83
C VAL A 56 -0.18 -14.39 -7.33
N LEU A 57 1.06 -14.42 -7.84
CA LEU A 57 1.35 -14.59 -9.26
C LEU A 57 1.99 -15.95 -9.54
N SER A 58 1.63 -16.57 -10.64
CA SER A 58 2.37 -17.70 -11.20
C SER A 58 3.73 -17.25 -11.73
N ALA A 59 4.63 -18.19 -11.98
CA ALA A 59 5.93 -17.90 -12.57
C ALA A 59 5.80 -17.18 -13.93
N GLY A 60 4.83 -17.58 -14.77
CA GLY A 60 4.56 -16.96 -16.07
C GLY A 60 4.06 -15.51 -15.93
N GLU A 61 3.10 -15.26 -15.03
CA GLU A 61 2.60 -13.92 -14.76
C GLU A 61 3.71 -13.02 -14.18
N THR A 62 4.50 -13.53 -13.26
CA THR A 62 5.63 -12.81 -12.68
C THR A 62 6.66 -12.41 -13.75
N ALA A 63 7.02 -13.35 -14.63
CA ALA A 63 7.94 -13.07 -15.73
C ALA A 63 7.38 -12.04 -16.71
N HIS A 64 6.07 -12.11 -17.00
CA HIS A 64 5.37 -11.16 -17.86
C HIS A 64 5.41 -9.75 -17.28
N PHE A 65 4.92 -9.54 -16.05
CA PHE A 65 4.92 -8.22 -15.40
C PHE A 65 6.34 -7.67 -15.16
N ARG A 66 7.30 -8.55 -14.86
CA ARG A 66 8.70 -8.18 -14.74
C ARG A 66 9.25 -7.65 -16.07
N ALA A 67 8.96 -8.30 -17.19
CA ALA A 67 9.42 -7.86 -18.51
C ALA A 67 8.85 -6.48 -18.88
N LEU A 68 7.55 -6.27 -18.63
CA LEU A 68 6.90 -4.97 -18.84
C LEU A 68 7.52 -3.87 -17.96
N TYR A 69 7.79 -4.17 -16.69
CA TYR A 69 8.47 -3.21 -15.83
C TYR A 69 9.89 -2.89 -16.31
N LEU A 70 10.66 -3.88 -16.76
CA LEU A 70 12.03 -3.65 -17.27
C LEU A 70 12.02 -2.79 -18.53
N ALA A 71 11.05 -2.96 -19.43
CA ALA A 71 10.86 -2.10 -20.59
C ALA A 71 10.51 -0.65 -20.16
N PHE A 72 9.60 -0.49 -19.21
CA PHE A 72 9.29 0.81 -18.61
C PHE A 72 10.51 1.47 -17.98
N PHE A 73 11.29 0.72 -17.18
CA PHE A 73 12.51 1.21 -16.55
C PHE A 73 13.54 1.68 -17.59
N GLU A 74 13.75 0.90 -18.65
CA GLU A 74 14.68 1.24 -19.73
C GLU A 74 14.28 2.55 -20.44
N GLN A 75 13.00 2.69 -20.75
CA GLN A 75 12.46 3.92 -21.35
C GLN A 75 12.68 5.17 -20.49
N HIS A 76 12.73 5.03 -19.17
CA HIS A 76 12.85 6.13 -18.22
C HIS A 76 14.21 6.19 -17.51
N ARG A 77 15.18 5.36 -17.91
CA ARG A 77 16.47 5.17 -17.23
C ARG A 77 17.18 6.49 -16.94
N ASP A 78 17.39 7.31 -17.96
CA ASP A 78 18.15 8.55 -17.83
C ASP A 78 17.44 9.56 -16.93
N ARG A 79 16.11 9.64 -17.03
CA ARG A 79 15.30 10.50 -16.16
C ARG A 79 15.35 10.04 -14.71
N LEU A 80 15.25 8.72 -14.47
CA LEU A 80 15.35 8.15 -13.13
C LEU A 80 16.75 8.34 -12.53
N ALA A 81 17.80 8.23 -13.35
CA ALA A 81 19.19 8.46 -12.94
C ALA A 81 19.47 9.92 -12.58
N ALA A 82 18.81 10.86 -13.24
CA ALA A 82 18.94 12.29 -12.97
C ALA A 82 18.22 12.74 -11.68
N LEU A 83 17.32 11.93 -11.12
CA LEU A 83 16.55 12.26 -9.93
C LEU A 83 17.21 11.72 -8.65
N LYS A 84 17.19 12.52 -7.58
CA LYS A 84 17.44 12.04 -6.23
C LYS A 84 16.47 10.91 -5.88
N ALA A 85 16.86 10.02 -4.98
CA ALA A 85 16.04 8.86 -4.60
C ALA A 85 14.61 9.26 -4.21
N GLY A 86 14.46 10.24 -3.35
CA GLY A 86 13.18 10.76 -2.87
C GLY A 86 12.35 11.50 -3.93
N ALA A 87 12.86 11.75 -5.13
CA ALA A 87 12.13 12.38 -6.25
C ALA A 87 11.70 11.38 -7.33
N ARG A 88 12.19 10.13 -7.30
CA ARG A 88 11.87 9.08 -8.30
C ARG A 88 10.38 8.73 -8.35
N TRP A 89 9.61 9.04 -7.30
CA TRP A 89 8.15 8.88 -7.32
C TRP A 89 7.46 9.66 -8.45
N GLN A 90 8.06 10.74 -8.94
CA GLN A 90 7.54 11.52 -10.07
C GLN A 90 7.37 10.69 -11.35
N ILE A 91 8.08 9.56 -11.45
CA ILE A 91 7.99 8.62 -12.56
C ILE A 91 7.33 7.32 -12.10
N ASN A 92 7.62 6.89 -10.88
CA ASN A 92 7.27 5.57 -10.36
C ASN A 92 5.88 5.50 -9.71
N ALA A 93 5.29 6.65 -9.31
CA ALA A 93 3.98 6.64 -8.65
C ALA A 93 2.82 6.64 -9.65
N ASP A 94 1.71 6.05 -9.22
CA ASP A 94 0.39 6.10 -9.86
C ASP A 94 0.34 5.68 -11.33
N THR A 95 1.31 4.85 -11.71
CA THR A 95 1.42 4.31 -13.06
C THR A 95 0.20 3.47 -13.48
N HIS A 96 -0.61 2.99 -12.54
CA HIS A 96 -1.86 2.29 -12.82
C HIS A 96 -2.95 3.17 -13.47
N PHE A 97 -2.85 4.48 -13.37
CA PHE A 97 -3.75 5.40 -14.09
C PHE A 97 -3.32 5.62 -15.55
N ALA A 98 -2.09 5.25 -15.91
CA ALA A 98 -1.48 5.55 -17.20
C ALA A 98 -1.18 4.31 -18.05
N PHE A 99 -0.88 3.17 -17.42
CA PHE A 99 -0.48 1.95 -18.11
C PHE A 99 -1.48 0.83 -17.87
N GLN A 100 -2.04 0.27 -18.93
CA GLN A 100 -3.01 -0.82 -18.87
C GLN A 100 -2.48 -2.02 -18.08
N TRP A 101 -1.22 -2.42 -18.32
CA TRP A 101 -0.62 -3.57 -17.62
C TRP A 101 -0.46 -3.36 -16.12
N VAL A 102 -0.27 -2.11 -15.66
CA VAL A 102 -0.23 -1.82 -14.22
C VAL A 102 -1.63 -1.86 -13.62
N ASP A 103 -2.66 -1.33 -14.32
CA ASP A 103 -4.06 -1.47 -13.91
C ASP A 103 -4.47 -2.96 -13.86
N GLU A 104 -4.04 -3.78 -14.83
CA GLU A 104 -4.26 -5.23 -14.82
C GLU A 104 -3.65 -5.90 -13.58
N LEU A 105 -2.41 -5.52 -13.21
CA LEU A 105 -1.78 -6.02 -11.99
C LEU A 105 -2.56 -5.59 -10.73
N THR A 106 -3.05 -4.34 -10.67
CA THR A 106 -3.86 -3.88 -9.51
C THR A 106 -5.19 -4.61 -9.40
N ARG A 107 -5.67 -5.19 -10.50
CA ARG A 107 -6.94 -5.96 -10.55
C ARG A 107 -6.72 -7.47 -10.50
N HIS A 108 -5.49 -7.91 -10.30
CA HIS A 108 -5.19 -9.35 -10.31
C HIS A 108 -6.06 -10.09 -9.27
N PRO A 109 -6.80 -11.16 -9.68
CA PRO A 109 -7.82 -11.78 -8.82
C PRO A 109 -7.29 -12.23 -7.47
N LYS A 110 -6.13 -12.90 -7.42
CA LYS A 110 -5.55 -13.41 -6.17
C LYS A 110 -5.10 -12.29 -5.24
N ILE A 111 -4.62 -11.15 -5.78
CA ILE A 111 -4.30 -9.97 -4.97
C ILE A 111 -5.58 -9.43 -4.34
N LEU A 112 -6.62 -9.21 -5.16
CA LEU A 112 -7.88 -8.69 -4.68
C LEU A 112 -8.61 -9.64 -3.73
N ASP A 113 -8.48 -10.96 -3.90
CA ASP A 113 -9.05 -11.95 -2.98
C ASP A 113 -8.42 -11.86 -1.59
N ALA A 114 -7.10 -11.67 -1.52
CA ALA A 114 -6.40 -11.47 -0.24
C ALA A 114 -6.75 -10.11 0.40
N VAL A 115 -6.79 -9.04 -0.39
CA VAL A 115 -7.18 -7.70 0.07
C VAL A 115 -8.63 -7.66 0.57
N GLN A 116 -9.54 -8.36 -0.11
CA GLN A 116 -10.95 -8.46 0.28
C GLN A 116 -11.14 -9.09 1.66
N GLN A 117 -10.25 -9.98 2.08
CA GLN A 117 -10.30 -10.56 3.44
C GLN A 117 -10.07 -9.49 4.52
N LEU A 118 -9.36 -8.41 4.18
CA LEU A 118 -9.04 -7.32 5.10
C LEU A 118 -10.01 -6.14 4.98
N LEU A 119 -10.38 -5.75 3.76
CA LEU A 119 -11.12 -4.51 3.48
C LEU A 119 -12.60 -4.73 3.12
N GLY A 120 -13.03 -5.99 2.97
CA GLY A 120 -14.38 -6.28 2.49
C GLY A 120 -14.51 -6.19 0.96
N PRO A 121 -15.74 -6.27 0.41
CA PRO A 121 -15.98 -6.51 -1.01
C PRO A 121 -15.81 -5.28 -1.92
N ASN A 122 -15.80 -4.08 -1.38
CA ASN A 122 -15.80 -2.83 -2.13
C ASN A 122 -14.43 -2.15 -2.01
N ILE A 123 -13.61 -2.23 -3.06
CA ILE A 123 -12.19 -1.92 -3.00
C ILE A 123 -11.80 -0.89 -4.07
N LEU A 124 -11.12 0.14 -3.63
CA LEU A 124 -10.42 1.11 -4.47
C LEU A 124 -8.92 0.82 -4.49
N ALA A 125 -8.25 0.94 -5.64
CA ALA A 125 -6.81 1.17 -5.70
C ALA A 125 -6.59 2.69 -5.77
N TRP A 126 -5.95 3.21 -4.73
CA TRP A 126 -5.78 4.66 -4.55
C TRP A 126 -4.45 5.17 -5.07
N ASN A 127 -3.38 4.43 -4.78
CA ASN A 127 -2.03 4.83 -5.15
C ASN A 127 -1.17 3.59 -5.44
N THR A 128 -0.29 3.71 -6.42
CA THR A 128 0.77 2.72 -6.66
C THR A 128 2.13 3.40 -6.64
N ASN A 129 3.16 2.66 -6.23
CA ASN A 129 4.54 3.15 -6.36
C ASN A 129 5.51 1.98 -6.58
N TRP A 130 6.39 2.14 -7.57
CA TRP A 130 7.48 1.20 -7.83
C TRP A 130 8.62 1.46 -6.86
N PHE A 131 8.97 0.44 -6.10
CA PHE A 131 10.10 0.44 -5.18
C PHE A 131 11.19 -0.49 -5.70
N VAL A 132 12.14 0.07 -6.39
CA VAL A 132 13.20 -0.67 -7.06
C VAL A 132 14.56 -0.26 -6.53
N LYS A 133 15.41 -1.26 -6.28
CA LYS A 133 16.81 -1.07 -5.90
C LYS A 133 17.68 -1.88 -6.85
N MET A 134 18.42 -1.20 -7.70
CA MET A 134 19.39 -1.84 -8.59
C MET A 134 20.60 -2.35 -7.80
N PRO A 135 21.39 -3.29 -8.34
CA PRO A 135 22.62 -3.75 -7.71
C PRO A 135 23.51 -2.58 -7.29
N GLY A 136 23.92 -2.57 -6.02
CA GLY A 136 24.77 -1.52 -5.45
C GLY A 136 24.07 -0.16 -5.25
N ASP A 137 22.74 -0.07 -5.41
CA ASP A 137 21.96 1.14 -5.13
C ASP A 137 22.01 1.45 -3.63
N LYS A 138 22.57 2.61 -3.28
CA LYS A 138 22.68 3.08 -1.89
C LYS A 138 21.33 3.55 -1.32
N THR A 139 20.28 3.58 -2.13
CA THR A 139 18.95 4.02 -1.72
C THR A 139 18.41 3.14 -0.60
N PHE A 140 18.05 3.78 0.49
CA PHE A 140 17.38 3.16 1.63
C PHE A 140 15.99 3.78 1.85
N ILE A 141 15.21 3.20 2.75
CA ILE A 141 13.97 3.78 3.28
C ILE A 141 14.10 3.77 4.79
N SER A 142 14.08 4.96 5.40
CA SER A 142 14.10 5.13 6.86
C SER A 142 12.90 4.48 7.53
N TRP A 143 13.01 4.18 8.81
CA TRP A 143 11.88 3.75 9.62
C TRP A 143 10.80 4.83 9.65
N HIS A 144 9.59 4.49 9.22
CA HIS A 144 8.46 5.43 9.12
C HIS A 144 7.12 4.72 9.27
N GLN A 145 6.06 5.49 9.39
CA GLN A 145 4.67 5.08 9.28
C GLN A 145 4.05 5.84 8.10
N ASP A 146 3.48 5.13 7.15
CA ASP A 146 2.84 5.69 5.95
C ASP A 146 1.67 6.63 6.30
N GLY A 147 0.85 6.20 7.27
CA GLY A 147 -0.40 6.86 7.63
C GLY A 147 -0.26 8.31 8.12
N SER A 148 0.93 8.72 8.59
CA SER A 148 1.17 10.06 9.12
C SER A 148 0.96 11.19 8.12
N TYR A 149 0.99 10.88 6.82
CA TYR A 149 0.98 11.87 5.74
C TYR A 149 -0.22 11.76 4.79
N TRP A 150 -1.06 10.73 4.96
CA TRP A 150 -2.08 10.43 3.95
C TRP A 150 -3.44 11.07 4.24
N GLY A 151 -3.72 11.41 5.49
CA GLY A 151 -5.00 12.02 5.89
C GLY A 151 -6.21 11.13 5.60
N LEU A 152 -6.05 9.80 5.63
CA LEU A 152 -7.10 8.84 5.35
C LEU A 152 -7.88 8.47 6.62
N SER A 153 -9.21 8.37 6.50
CA SER A 153 -10.11 8.00 7.60
C SER A 153 -11.42 7.38 7.04
N PRO A 154 -11.98 6.30 7.61
CA PRO A 154 -11.37 5.41 8.62
C PRO A 154 -10.12 4.70 8.07
N MET A 155 -9.41 3.96 8.93
CA MET A 155 -8.13 3.30 8.59
C MET A 155 -8.32 1.96 7.85
N GLU A 156 -9.35 1.83 7.05
CA GLU A 156 -9.65 0.66 6.22
C GLU A 156 -8.75 0.68 4.97
N VAL A 157 -7.45 0.51 5.21
CA VAL A 157 -6.38 0.63 4.22
C VAL A 157 -5.43 -0.56 4.35
N ALA A 158 -5.07 -1.18 3.23
CA ALA A 158 -4.05 -2.21 3.17
C ALA A 158 -3.10 -1.95 2.00
N THR A 159 -1.80 -1.99 2.25
CA THR A 159 -0.79 -1.92 1.20
C THR A 159 -0.37 -3.33 0.80
N ALA A 160 -0.55 -3.68 -0.47
CA ALA A 160 0.03 -4.89 -1.06
C ALA A 160 1.37 -4.53 -1.70
N TRP A 161 2.45 -5.15 -1.24
CA TRP A 161 3.76 -5.02 -1.86
C TRP A 161 4.09 -6.30 -2.62
N VAL A 162 4.05 -6.25 -3.96
CA VAL A 162 4.18 -7.42 -4.87
C VAL A 162 5.60 -7.52 -5.41
N ALA A 163 6.24 -8.68 -5.22
CA ALA A 163 7.60 -8.96 -5.67
C ALA A 163 7.60 -9.47 -7.12
N LEU A 164 8.29 -8.77 -8.04
CA LEU A 164 8.52 -9.21 -9.43
C LEU A 164 9.91 -9.84 -9.64
N GLY A 165 10.64 -10.05 -8.58
CA GLY A 165 11.94 -10.71 -8.54
C GLY A 165 12.24 -11.21 -7.14
N PRO A 166 13.37 -11.89 -6.91
CA PRO A 166 13.77 -12.30 -5.57
C PRO A 166 13.92 -11.09 -4.65
N VAL A 167 13.41 -11.19 -3.43
CA VAL A 167 13.54 -10.18 -2.38
C VAL A 167 14.25 -10.81 -1.20
N THR A 168 15.44 -10.36 -0.90
CA THR A 168 16.32 -10.89 0.14
C THR A 168 16.80 -9.79 1.08
N VAL A 169 17.41 -10.16 2.19
CA VAL A 169 18.03 -9.21 3.12
C VAL A 169 19.10 -8.39 2.41
N GLU A 170 19.94 -9.04 1.59
CA GLU A 170 21.07 -8.41 0.90
C GLU A 170 20.64 -7.42 -0.17
N ASN A 171 19.49 -7.67 -0.86
CA ASN A 171 18.98 -6.71 -1.84
C ASN A 171 18.02 -5.67 -1.23
N GLY A 172 17.96 -5.62 0.11
CA GLY A 172 17.24 -4.60 0.86
C GLY A 172 15.74 -4.84 0.90
N CYS A 173 15.30 -6.02 1.36
CA CYS A 173 13.89 -6.32 1.63
C CYS A 173 13.28 -5.29 2.58
N MET A 174 11.95 -5.22 2.61
CA MET A 174 11.25 -4.45 3.64
C MET A 174 11.43 -5.13 4.99
N ARG A 175 11.61 -4.32 6.02
CA ARG A 175 11.67 -4.72 7.43
C ARG A 175 10.52 -4.05 8.17
N VAL A 176 9.86 -4.76 9.05
CA VAL A 176 8.72 -4.24 9.83
C VAL A 176 8.93 -4.52 11.32
N ILE A 177 8.31 -3.71 12.16
CA ILE A 177 8.19 -4.00 13.59
C ILE A 177 6.77 -4.54 13.86
N PRO A 178 6.61 -5.85 14.13
CA PRO A 178 5.31 -6.47 14.37
C PRO A 178 4.54 -5.78 15.50
N GLY A 179 3.24 -5.60 15.33
CA GLY A 179 2.36 -4.97 16.33
C GLY A 179 2.48 -3.46 16.47
N SER A 180 3.47 -2.82 15.82
CA SER A 180 3.70 -1.37 15.92
C SER A 180 2.56 -0.52 15.33
N HIS A 181 1.71 -1.10 14.50
CA HIS A 181 0.53 -0.44 13.94
C HIS A 181 -0.52 -0.06 15.00
N THR A 182 -0.46 -0.67 16.18
CA THR A 182 -1.30 -0.32 17.33
C THR A 182 -0.87 0.98 18.03
N GLN A 183 0.26 1.57 17.60
CA GLN A 183 0.79 2.85 18.07
C GLN A 183 0.83 3.85 16.89
N PRO A 184 -0.32 4.38 16.45
CA PRO A 184 -0.37 5.34 15.35
C PRO A 184 0.26 6.68 15.75
N HIS A 185 0.63 7.48 14.74
CA HIS A 185 1.16 8.82 14.90
C HIS A 185 2.46 8.91 15.72
N MET A 186 3.37 7.94 15.56
CA MET A 186 4.71 8.09 16.12
C MET A 186 5.38 9.37 15.60
N PRO A 187 6.11 10.12 16.47
CA PRO A 187 6.78 11.34 16.04
C PRO A 187 7.74 11.08 14.88
N GLN A 188 7.63 11.86 13.82
CA GLN A 188 8.47 11.77 12.63
C GLN A 188 9.02 13.15 12.28
N ARG A 189 10.19 13.18 11.63
CA ARG A 189 10.79 14.38 11.05
C ARG A 189 11.02 14.19 9.56
N GLU A 190 11.14 15.28 8.83
CA GLU A 190 11.54 15.30 7.42
C GLU A 190 13.03 15.58 7.32
N THR A 191 13.79 14.68 6.71
CA THR A 191 15.26 14.81 6.58
C THR A 191 15.68 15.29 5.19
N PHE A 192 14.87 15.02 4.16
CA PHE A 192 15.19 15.27 2.75
C PHE A 192 16.54 14.70 2.31
N ALA A 193 16.97 13.60 2.95
CA ALA A 193 18.24 12.95 2.62
C ALA A 193 18.23 12.43 1.17
N ASP A 194 19.34 12.67 0.46
CA ASP A 194 19.44 12.44 -0.99
C ASP A 194 19.29 10.97 -1.42
N ASP A 195 19.69 10.05 -0.55
CA ASP A 195 19.61 8.60 -0.74
C ASP A 195 18.43 7.93 -0.04
N ASN A 196 17.55 8.69 0.62
CA ASN A 196 16.29 8.19 1.12
C ASN A 196 15.21 8.20 0.02
N ALA A 197 14.58 7.05 -0.23
CA ALA A 197 13.55 6.92 -1.27
C ALA A 197 12.21 7.58 -0.93
N LEU A 198 11.97 7.95 0.33
CA LEU A 198 10.78 8.68 0.74
C LEU A 198 10.84 10.13 0.25
N SER A 199 9.74 10.65 -0.28
CA SER A 199 9.67 11.96 -0.93
C SER A 199 10.14 13.14 -0.06
N ARG A 200 10.02 12.99 1.26
CA ARG A 200 10.47 13.97 2.26
C ARG A 200 11.58 13.41 3.17
N GLY A 201 12.03 12.16 2.94
CA GLY A 201 12.95 11.48 3.83
C GLY A 201 12.40 11.32 5.25
N GLN A 202 11.10 11.01 5.37
CA GLN A 202 10.41 10.87 6.66
C GLN A 202 11.12 9.83 7.53
N GLU A 203 11.34 10.16 8.80
CA GLU A 203 12.03 9.31 9.75
C GLU A 203 11.40 9.40 11.13
N ILE A 204 11.10 8.26 11.75
CA ILE A 204 10.66 8.19 13.15
C ILE A 204 11.78 8.73 14.05
N THR A 205 11.43 9.62 14.99
CA THR A 205 12.42 10.27 15.87
C THR A 205 12.61 9.57 17.20
N VAL A 206 11.74 8.61 17.54
CA VAL A 206 11.93 7.75 18.71
C VAL A 206 12.76 6.52 18.36
N ALA A 207 13.42 5.92 19.36
CA ALA A 207 14.22 4.73 19.12
C ALA A 207 13.34 3.57 18.64
N VAL A 208 13.70 2.99 17.48
CA VAL A 208 13.09 1.77 16.96
C VAL A 208 13.95 0.59 17.38
N ASP A 209 13.38 -0.35 18.13
CA ASP A 209 14.09 -1.58 18.49
C ASP A 209 14.22 -2.50 17.28
N GLN A 210 15.32 -2.38 16.58
CA GLN A 210 15.60 -3.15 15.37
C GLN A 210 15.82 -4.65 15.62
N SER A 211 16.02 -5.08 16.87
CA SER A 211 16.10 -6.50 17.21
C SER A 211 14.77 -7.22 17.06
N GLN A 212 13.66 -6.48 17.10
CA GLN A 212 12.30 -6.99 16.88
C GLN A 212 11.89 -6.99 15.40
N ALA A 213 12.75 -6.50 14.51
CA ALA A 213 12.40 -6.36 13.11
C ALA A 213 12.28 -7.73 12.41
N VAL A 214 11.23 -7.87 11.61
CA VAL A 214 11.00 -9.02 10.73
C VAL A 214 11.30 -8.61 9.29
N ASP A 215 12.16 -9.37 8.63
CA ASP A 215 12.54 -9.18 7.24
C ASP A 215 11.53 -9.85 6.31
N PHE A 216 10.96 -9.09 5.37
CA PHE A 216 10.02 -9.62 4.37
C PHE A 216 10.79 -10.19 3.18
N VAL A 217 11.33 -11.39 3.37
CA VAL A 217 11.96 -12.18 2.29
C VAL A 217 10.84 -12.79 1.44
N LEU A 218 10.84 -12.50 0.13
CA LEU A 218 9.78 -12.94 -0.79
C LEU A 218 10.38 -13.62 -2.03
N GLN A 219 9.71 -14.68 -2.47
CA GLN A 219 9.95 -15.26 -3.78
C GLN A 219 9.26 -14.41 -4.88
N PRO A 220 9.72 -14.49 -6.14
CA PRO A 220 9.04 -13.88 -7.27
C PRO A 220 7.58 -14.32 -7.36
N GLY A 221 6.64 -13.36 -7.41
CA GLY A 221 5.20 -13.62 -7.43
C GLY A 221 4.53 -13.71 -6.06
N GLU A 222 5.29 -13.58 -4.98
CA GLU A 222 4.73 -13.37 -3.65
C GLU A 222 4.51 -11.89 -3.34
N MET A 223 3.65 -11.63 -2.36
CA MET A 223 3.42 -10.30 -1.83
C MET A 223 3.38 -10.29 -0.30
N SER A 224 3.52 -9.13 0.28
CA SER A 224 3.07 -8.82 1.65
C SER A 224 1.85 -7.93 1.62
N LEU A 225 0.99 -8.07 2.64
CA LEU A 225 -0.05 -7.09 2.99
C LEU A 225 0.35 -6.45 4.31
N HIS A 226 0.35 -5.12 4.39
CA HIS A 226 0.71 -4.42 5.61
C HIS A 226 -0.17 -3.20 5.88
N HIS A 227 -0.29 -2.90 7.17
CA HIS A 227 -1.10 -1.81 7.70
C HIS A 227 -0.40 -0.46 7.54
N LEU A 228 -1.17 0.62 7.26
CA LEU A 228 -0.61 1.97 7.06
C LEU A 228 0.14 2.54 8.28
N TRP A 229 -0.12 2.03 9.48
CA TRP A 229 0.56 2.45 10.72
C TRP A 229 1.69 1.51 11.16
N ILE A 230 2.01 0.46 10.39
CA ILE A 230 3.15 -0.39 10.76
C ILE A 230 4.45 0.38 10.57
N VAL A 231 5.32 0.30 11.56
CA VAL A 231 6.68 0.84 11.45
C VAL A 231 7.48 -0.03 10.51
N HIS A 232 7.97 0.56 9.42
CA HIS A 232 8.72 -0.18 8.42
C HIS A 232 9.81 0.66 7.75
N GLY A 233 10.73 -0.03 7.12
CA GLY A 233 11.85 0.57 6.41
C GLY A 233 12.56 -0.45 5.53
N SER A 234 13.66 -0.08 4.89
CA SER A 234 14.49 -1.04 4.14
C SER A 234 15.92 -0.53 3.94
N ASN A 235 16.88 -1.42 4.07
CA ASN A 235 18.30 -1.14 3.83
C ASN A 235 18.59 -0.95 2.32
N ALA A 236 19.80 -0.46 2.01
CA ALA A 236 20.30 -0.41 0.64
C ALA A 236 20.43 -1.83 0.02
N ASN A 237 20.55 -1.89 -1.30
CA ASN A 237 20.87 -3.13 -2.01
C ASN A 237 22.39 -3.31 -2.11
N THR A 238 22.93 -4.24 -1.33
CA THR A 238 24.36 -4.59 -1.33
C THR A 238 24.67 -5.80 -2.21
N SER A 239 23.62 -6.40 -2.83
CA SER A 239 23.74 -7.60 -3.66
C SER A 239 23.99 -7.28 -5.13
N THR A 240 24.18 -8.33 -5.93
CA THR A 240 24.26 -8.25 -7.39
C THR A 240 22.91 -8.46 -8.09
N ILE A 241 21.82 -8.60 -7.31
CA ILE A 241 20.47 -8.88 -7.82
C ILE A 241 19.56 -7.67 -7.62
N PRO A 242 18.86 -7.19 -8.66
CA PRO A 242 17.91 -6.09 -8.49
C PRO A 242 16.70 -6.54 -7.66
N ARG A 243 16.25 -5.67 -6.73
CA ARG A 243 14.96 -5.81 -6.06
C ARG A 243 13.92 -5.02 -6.84
N ILE A 244 12.93 -5.70 -7.39
CA ILE A 244 11.84 -5.08 -8.17
C ILE A 244 10.51 -5.42 -7.50
N GLY A 245 9.77 -4.39 -7.08
CA GLY A 245 8.45 -4.55 -6.51
C GLY A 245 7.60 -3.30 -6.61
N ILE A 246 6.29 -3.51 -6.54
CA ILE A 246 5.29 -2.45 -6.56
C ILE A 246 4.48 -2.50 -5.27
N ALA A 247 4.31 -1.35 -4.62
CA ALA A 247 3.33 -1.15 -3.57
C ALA A 247 2.02 -0.65 -4.19
N ILE A 248 0.92 -1.30 -3.87
CA ILE A 248 -0.45 -0.94 -4.28
C ILE A 248 -1.23 -0.67 -3.00
N ARG A 249 -1.72 0.56 -2.84
CA ARG A 249 -2.49 0.96 -1.67
C ARG A 249 -3.97 0.82 -1.97
N TYR A 250 -4.60 -0.14 -1.31
CA TYR A 250 -6.02 -0.41 -1.42
C TYR A 250 -6.79 0.20 -0.26
N LEU A 251 -7.96 0.73 -0.57
CA LEU A 251 -8.89 1.33 0.38
C LEU A 251 -10.25 0.63 0.28
N SER A 252 -10.96 0.52 1.41
CA SER A 252 -12.40 0.35 1.35
C SER A 252 -13.06 1.62 0.81
N THR A 253 -14.14 1.51 0.06
CA THR A 253 -14.86 2.67 -0.52
C THR A 253 -15.41 3.64 0.53
N CYS A 254 -15.53 3.22 1.80
CA CYS A 254 -15.95 4.10 2.90
C CYS A 254 -14.86 5.07 3.37
N VAL A 255 -13.60 4.85 2.99
CA VAL A 255 -12.50 5.74 3.35
C VAL A 255 -12.64 7.07 2.62
N LYS A 256 -12.33 8.15 3.33
CA LYS A 256 -12.18 9.50 2.77
C LYS A 256 -10.77 10.02 3.04
N GLN A 257 -10.31 10.93 2.21
CA GLN A 257 -9.05 11.65 2.42
C GLN A 257 -9.34 13.10 2.82
N ASP A 258 -8.67 13.58 3.86
CA ASP A 258 -8.68 15.01 4.20
C ASP A 258 -7.83 15.76 3.17
N SER A 259 -8.53 16.29 2.17
CA SER A 259 -7.92 16.98 1.03
C SER A 259 -8.90 18.05 0.52
N PRO A 260 -8.41 19.25 0.17
CA PRO A 260 -9.24 20.30 -0.41
C PRO A 260 -9.82 19.92 -1.78
N ASP A 261 -9.11 19.07 -2.52
CA ASP A 261 -9.56 18.55 -3.81
C ASP A 261 -10.02 17.10 -3.65
N LYS A 262 -11.05 16.69 -4.39
CA LYS A 262 -11.51 15.30 -4.40
C LYS A 262 -10.40 14.40 -4.96
N PRO A 263 -9.83 13.49 -4.14
CA PRO A 263 -8.70 12.66 -4.56
C PRO A 263 -9.14 11.64 -5.62
N MET A 264 -8.16 11.10 -6.35
CA MET A 264 -8.39 10.09 -7.39
C MET A 264 -8.20 8.69 -6.85
N ALA A 265 -8.98 7.74 -7.40
CA ALA A 265 -8.79 6.31 -7.20
C ALA A 265 -9.40 5.55 -8.39
N THR A 266 -9.12 4.26 -8.51
CA THR A 266 -9.83 3.39 -9.44
C THR A 266 -10.60 2.32 -8.68
N LEU A 267 -11.88 2.11 -9.03
CA LEU A 267 -12.67 1.02 -8.47
C LEU A 267 -12.18 -0.30 -9.08
N VAL A 268 -11.60 -1.17 -8.24
CA VAL A 268 -11.02 -2.45 -8.68
C VAL A 268 -11.91 -3.65 -8.36
N ARG A 269 -12.80 -3.53 -7.37
CA ARG A 269 -13.75 -4.58 -7.01
C ARG A 269 -14.98 -3.99 -6.33
N GLY A 270 -16.18 -4.58 -6.57
CA GLY A 270 -17.42 -4.20 -5.92
C GLY A 270 -18.04 -2.92 -6.46
N GLN A 271 -18.59 -2.10 -5.57
CA GLN A 271 -19.27 -0.84 -5.92
C GLN A 271 -18.89 0.26 -4.95
N ASP A 272 -18.95 1.51 -5.40
CA ASP A 272 -18.69 2.70 -4.56
C ASP A 272 -20.01 3.44 -4.27
N ASP A 273 -20.55 3.21 -3.07
CA ASP A 273 -21.78 3.86 -2.59
C ASP A 273 -21.50 5.19 -1.87
N HIS A 274 -20.23 5.55 -1.67
CA HIS A 274 -19.81 6.71 -0.88
C HIS A 274 -19.39 7.89 -1.73
N GLY A 275 -18.74 7.66 -2.86
CA GLY A 275 -18.32 8.71 -3.79
C GLY A 275 -17.28 9.66 -3.21
N HIS A 276 -16.43 9.21 -2.28
CA HIS A 276 -15.40 10.04 -1.66
C HIS A 276 -14.24 10.36 -2.60
N PHE A 277 -14.02 9.52 -3.61
CA PHE A 277 -12.95 9.67 -4.60
C PHE A 277 -13.53 9.97 -5.99
N ARG A 278 -12.76 10.69 -6.81
CA ARG A 278 -13.00 10.78 -8.23
C ARG A 278 -12.51 9.48 -8.88
N LEU A 279 -13.43 8.67 -9.35
CA LEU A 279 -13.09 7.42 -10.02
C LEU A 279 -12.48 7.71 -11.39
N ILE A 280 -11.35 7.07 -11.66
CA ILE A 280 -10.61 7.15 -12.93
C ILE A 280 -10.90 5.87 -13.71
N ASP A 281 -11.26 6.05 -14.99
CA ASP A 281 -11.44 4.95 -15.91
C ASP A 281 -10.12 4.19 -16.15
N ARG A 282 -10.25 2.93 -16.54
CA ARG A 282 -9.10 2.10 -16.89
C ARG A 282 -8.32 2.70 -18.05
N PRO A 283 -6.99 2.70 -18.01
CA PRO A 283 -6.18 3.03 -19.18
C PRO A 283 -6.41 1.99 -20.29
N THR A 284 -6.46 2.46 -21.53
CA THR A 284 -6.76 1.62 -22.71
C THR A 284 -5.52 1.31 -23.54
N SER A 285 -4.34 1.81 -23.14
CA SER A 285 -3.09 1.58 -23.82
C SER A 285 -1.92 1.48 -22.84
N ASN A 286 -0.76 1.06 -23.35
CA ASN A 286 0.51 1.02 -22.65
C ASN A 286 1.48 2.13 -23.11
N GLU A 287 1.00 3.10 -23.86
CA GLU A 287 1.82 4.21 -24.36
C GLU A 287 2.17 5.22 -23.26
N GLY A 288 1.59 5.02 -22.10
CA GLY A 288 1.91 5.77 -20.89
C GLY A 288 1.53 7.24 -20.98
N PHE A 289 2.40 8.09 -20.48
CA PHE A 289 2.19 9.52 -20.31
C PHE A 289 2.11 10.33 -21.62
N ALA A 290 2.16 9.71 -22.79
CA ALA A 290 1.91 10.38 -24.08
C ALA A 290 0.45 10.82 -24.24
N GLY A 291 -0.48 10.30 -23.46
CA GLY A 291 -1.85 10.81 -23.33
C GLY A 291 -1.88 12.07 -22.46
N GLU A 292 -1.55 13.19 -23.06
CA GLU A 292 -1.48 14.53 -22.47
C GLU A 292 -2.75 14.94 -21.72
N GLY A 293 -2.96 14.73 -20.54
CA GLY A 293 -4.08 15.30 -19.80
C GLY A 293 -4.18 14.75 -18.39
N ARG A 294 -4.35 13.45 -18.25
CA ARG A 294 -4.71 12.85 -16.94
C ARG A 294 -3.53 12.74 -15.98
N HIS A 295 -2.36 12.35 -16.50
CA HIS A 295 -1.17 12.23 -15.64
C HIS A 295 -0.50 13.59 -15.38
N GLY A 296 -0.50 14.48 -16.36
CA GLY A 296 -0.02 15.86 -16.19
C GLY A 296 -0.83 16.61 -15.14
N GLU A 297 -2.16 16.46 -15.14
CA GLU A 297 -3.03 17.02 -14.10
C GLU A 297 -2.74 16.38 -12.73
N PHE A 298 -2.50 15.07 -12.68
CA PHE A 298 -2.16 14.36 -11.46
C PHE A 298 -0.83 14.86 -10.89
N LEU A 299 0.25 14.87 -11.68
CA LEU A 299 1.55 15.40 -11.26
C LEU A 299 1.45 16.86 -10.80
N GLN A 300 0.70 17.71 -11.51
CA GLN A 300 0.48 19.10 -11.08
C GLN A 300 -0.25 19.18 -9.73
N ARG A 301 -1.23 18.31 -9.46
CA ARG A 301 -1.94 18.25 -8.18
C ARG A 301 -1.05 17.77 -7.05
N VAL A 302 -0.26 16.72 -7.28
CA VAL A 302 0.71 16.23 -6.31
C VAL A 302 1.78 17.29 -6.02
N HIS A 303 2.31 17.97 -7.05
CA HIS A 303 3.23 19.09 -6.88
C HIS A 303 2.61 20.23 -6.05
N LYS A 304 1.32 20.59 -6.31
CA LYS A 304 0.61 21.58 -5.50
C LYS A 304 0.39 21.14 -4.05
N ALA A 305 0.06 19.88 -3.83
CA ALA A 305 -0.12 19.35 -2.47
C ALA A 305 1.19 19.33 -1.68
N LEU A 306 2.30 18.90 -2.33
CA LEU A 306 3.62 18.91 -1.71
C LEU A 306 4.16 20.33 -1.49
N ALA A 307 3.85 21.29 -2.35
CA ALA A 307 4.29 22.67 -2.21
C ALA A 307 3.54 23.42 -1.07
N LYS A 308 2.25 23.09 -0.82
CA LYS A 308 1.46 23.68 0.25
C LYS A 308 1.87 23.24 1.65
N ASN A 309 2.51 22.09 1.78
CA ASN A 309 2.95 21.50 3.04
C ASN A 309 4.43 21.75 3.34
N LYS A 310 5.05 22.80 2.79
CA LYS A 310 6.37 23.23 3.28
C LYS A 310 6.17 23.79 4.69
N PRO A 311 7.01 23.39 5.67
CA PRO A 311 7.01 24.08 6.96
C PRO A 311 7.28 25.56 6.69
N VAL A 312 6.43 26.42 7.27
CA VAL A 312 6.70 27.85 7.33
C VAL A 312 7.98 28.01 8.15
N SER A 313 9.03 28.51 7.50
CA SER A 313 10.33 28.82 8.10
C SER A 313 10.21 29.80 9.25
#